data_b140ac807ed045de8e97bced8fc5fac5
#
_entry.id   b140ac807ed045de8e97bced8fc5fac5
#
_cell.length_a   1.000
_cell.length_b   1.000
_cell.length_c   1.000
_cell.angle_alpha   90.00
_cell.angle_beta   90.00
_cell.angle_gamma   90.00
#
_symmetry.space_group_name_H-M   'P 1'
#
loop_
_entity.id
_entity.type
_entity.pdbx_description
1 polymer ?
#
loop_
_entity_poly.entity_id
_entity_poly.type
_entity_poly.pdbx_seq_one_letter_code
_entity_poly.pdbx_strand_id
1 'polypeptide(L)'
;MTSEPGLSGGIIAAGEGSRLRQAGWTVPKPMVPVAGVPLIESTIRNFVAVGISRLSIIVNEQERDCAAWVLARFSELDLRVIVKTTASSLESFREVAGAPEAGRMLVSTVDAWCRPDDFTRFVSSALRRPRDATVLAVTPLIDDERPLGVKMDAEGRVTALDVASPALVTAGVYLVSERARRLEPPPHLGRLREHLGWLLDSGEPMFGEVIETVVDVDRAEDVALAESLAAARPSR
;
A
#
# COMPACT_ATOMS: atom_id res chain seq x y z
N MET A 1 4.13 10.45 -19.36
CA MET A 1 4.31 9.70 -18.11
C MET A 1 5.42 8.67 -18.35
N THR A 2 6.53 8.75 -17.63
CA THR A 2 7.65 7.81 -17.75
C THR A 2 7.31 6.57 -16.94
N SER A 3 6.80 5.52 -17.61
CA SER A 3 6.71 4.20 -17.00
C SER A 3 8.11 3.60 -16.91
N GLU A 4 8.51 3.16 -15.73
CA GLU A 4 9.75 2.39 -15.59
C GLU A 4 9.55 1.01 -16.23
N PRO A 5 10.41 0.58 -17.17
CA PRO A 5 10.30 -0.76 -17.74
C PRO A 5 10.40 -1.81 -16.64
N GLY A 6 9.43 -2.72 -16.58
CA GLY A 6 9.38 -3.79 -15.58
C GLY A 6 8.72 -3.41 -14.24
N LEU A 7 8.17 -2.19 -14.11
CA LEU A 7 7.41 -1.84 -12.91
C LEU A 7 6.13 -2.67 -12.84
N SER A 8 5.97 -3.41 -11.76
CA SER A 8 4.78 -4.20 -11.45
C SER A 8 4.10 -3.67 -10.18
N GLY A 9 2.87 -4.10 -9.94
CA GLY A 9 2.12 -3.70 -8.76
C GLY A 9 1.79 -4.87 -7.84
N GLY A 10 1.65 -4.56 -6.56
CA GLY A 10 1.22 -5.48 -5.53
C GLY A 10 0.14 -4.87 -4.63
N ILE A 11 -0.94 -5.60 -4.37
CA ILE A 11 -2.01 -5.15 -3.48
C ILE A 11 -2.22 -6.16 -2.37
N ILE A 12 -2.09 -5.71 -1.13
CA ILE A 12 -2.32 -6.51 0.07
C ILE A 12 -3.74 -6.25 0.55
N ALA A 13 -4.63 -7.22 0.34
CA ALA A 13 -6.05 -7.13 0.68
C ALA A 13 -6.52 -8.32 1.54
N ALA A 14 -5.60 -9.03 2.23
CA ALA A 14 -5.91 -10.21 3.04
C ALA A 14 -6.24 -9.91 4.50
N GLY A 15 -6.35 -8.63 4.90
CA GLY A 15 -6.71 -8.23 6.25
C GLY A 15 -8.16 -8.56 6.58
N GLU A 16 -8.42 -9.00 7.83
CA GLU A 16 -9.76 -9.47 8.24
C GLU A 16 -10.84 -8.38 8.29
N GLY A 17 -10.49 -7.10 8.39
CA GLY A 17 -11.47 -6.01 8.53
C GLY A 17 -12.37 -6.13 9.76
N SER A 18 -11.85 -6.67 10.86
CA SER A 18 -12.66 -7.00 12.06
C SER A 18 -13.34 -5.76 12.68
N ARG A 19 -12.71 -4.59 12.66
CA ARG A 19 -13.27 -3.35 13.20
C ARG A 19 -14.48 -2.86 12.39
N LEU A 20 -14.40 -2.90 11.06
CA LEU A 20 -15.52 -2.55 10.16
C LEU A 20 -16.68 -3.53 10.35
N ARG A 21 -16.40 -4.84 10.48
CA ARG A 21 -17.44 -5.84 10.79
C ARG A 21 -18.10 -5.59 12.15
N GLN A 22 -17.35 -5.21 13.18
CA GLN A 22 -17.90 -4.85 14.50
C GLN A 22 -18.78 -3.59 14.42
N ALA A 23 -18.48 -2.67 13.50
CA ALA A 23 -19.29 -1.48 13.23
C ALA A 23 -20.51 -1.76 12.32
N GLY A 24 -20.80 -3.06 12.00
CA GLY A 24 -21.97 -3.46 11.25
C GLY A 24 -21.79 -3.55 9.73
N TRP A 25 -20.59 -3.39 9.20
CA TRP A 25 -20.34 -3.62 7.79
C TRP A 25 -20.42 -5.11 7.43
N THR A 26 -21.25 -5.43 6.44
CA THR A 26 -21.51 -6.83 6.01
C THR A 26 -20.65 -7.23 4.80
N VAL A 27 -20.03 -6.26 4.12
CA VAL A 27 -19.14 -6.51 2.99
C VAL A 27 -17.69 -6.69 3.48
N PRO A 28 -16.87 -7.49 2.78
CA PRO A 28 -15.45 -7.60 3.05
C PRO A 28 -14.73 -6.25 3.00
N LYS A 29 -13.68 -6.06 3.80
CA LYS A 29 -12.92 -4.80 3.84
C LYS A 29 -12.51 -4.30 2.44
N PRO A 30 -11.97 -5.13 1.51
CA PRO A 30 -11.64 -4.68 0.17
C PRO A 30 -12.84 -4.16 -0.64
N MET A 31 -14.05 -4.59 -0.30
CA MET A 31 -15.29 -4.21 -0.97
C MET A 31 -16.03 -3.05 -0.29
N VAL A 32 -15.53 -2.53 0.81
CA VAL A 32 -16.09 -1.34 1.47
C VAL A 32 -16.04 -0.16 0.50
N PRO A 33 -17.17 0.50 0.20
CA PRO A 33 -17.19 1.61 -0.71
C PRO A 33 -16.77 2.91 -0.03
N VAL A 34 -15.96 3.70 -0.73
CA VAL A 34 -15.71 5.12 -0.45
C VAL A 34 -16.24 5.92 -1.65
N ALA A 35 -17.16 6.82 -1.40
CA ALA A 35 -17.87 7.56 -2.46
C ALA A 35 -18.45 6.62 -3.55
N GLY A 36 -18.99 5.48 -3.15
CA GLY A 36 -19.57 4.48 -4.03
C GLY A 36 -18.58 3.58 -4.80
N VAL A 37 -17.27 3.72 -4.58
CA VAL A 37 -16.24 2.91 -5.24
C VAL A 37 -15.59 1.98 -4.22
N PRO A 38 -15.56 0.64 -4.41
CA PRO A 38 -14.87 -0.29 -3.53
C PRO A 38 -13.38 0.07 -3.34
N LEU A 39 -12.84 -0.11 -2.14
CA LEU A 39 -11.42 0.16 -1.84
C LEU A 39 -10.49 -0.55 -2.82
N ILE A 40 -10.73 -1.83 -3.10
CA ILE A 40 -9.92 -2.60 -4.05
C ILE A 40 -9.98 -2.02 -5.46
N GLU A 41 -11.14 -1.56 -5.92
CA GLU A 41 -11.30 -0.91 -7.23
C GLU A 41 -10.54 0.41 -7.27
N SER A 42 -10.69 1.24 -6.23
CA SER A 42 -9.97 2.51 -6.11
C SER A 42 -8.46 2.30 -6.19
N THR A 43 -7.94 1.32 -5.45
CA THR A 43 -6.52 0.98 -5.44
C THR A 43 -6.07 0.51 -6.83
N ILE A 44 -6.76 -0.44 -7.47
CA ILE A 44 -6.41 -0.92 -8.82
C ILE A 44 -6.41 0.22 -9.83
N ARG A 45 -7.43 1.10 -9.80
CA ARG A 45 -7.50 2.26 -10.69
C ARG A 45 -6.33 3.22 -10.53
N ASN A 46 -5.85 3.42 -9.28
CA ASN A 46 -4.66 4.23 -9.00
C ASN A 46 -3.40 3.62 -9.64
N PHE A 47 -3.24 2.29 -9.58
CA PHE A 47 -2.13 1.60 -10.25
C PHE A 47 -2.20 1.73 -11.78
N VAL A 48 -3.39 1.54 -12.35
CA VAL A 48 -3.62 1.71 -13.80
C VAL A 48 -3.32 3.14 -14.26
N ALA A 49 -3.73 4.14 -13.47
CA ALA A 49 -3.49 5.56 -13.79
C ALA A 49 -2.00 5.92 -13.87
N VAL A 50 -1.12 5.19 -13.18
CA VAL A 50 0.35 5.37 -13.27
C VAL A 50 1.01 4.41 -14.26
N GLY A 51 0.22 3.70 -15.07
CA GLY A 51 0.71 2.84 -16.17
C GLY A 51 1.09 1.43 -15.76
N ILE A 52 0.68 0.97 -14.57
CA ILE A 52 0.88 -0.43 -14.13
C ILE A 52 -0.30 -1.26 -14.61
N SER A 53 -0.02 -2.27 -15.43
CA SER A 53 -1.01 -3.22 -15.96
C SER A 53 -0.83 -4.64 -15.44
N ARG A 54 0.29 -4.92 -14.76
CA ARG A 54 0.59 -6.22 -14.14
C ARG A 54 0.50 -6.09 -12.63
N LEU A 55 -0.44 -6.84 -12.02
CA LEU A 55 -0.74 -6.74 -10.59
C LEU A 55 -0.77 -8.13 -9.93
N SER A 56 -0.06 -8.27 -8.80
CA SER A 56 -0.26 -9.36 -7.84
C SER A 56 -1.16 -8.88 -6.70
N ILE A 57 -2.28 -9.54 -6.49
CA ILE A 57 -3.27 -9.16 -5.48
C ILE A 57 -3.48 -10.34 -4.54
N ILE A 58 -3.39 -10.14 -3.23
CA ILE A 58 -3.74 -11.16 -2.25
C ILE A 58 -5.02 -10.77 -1.51
N VAL A 59 -5.97 -11.71 -1.46
CA VAL A 59 -7.21 -11.60 -0.67
C VAL A 59 -7.32 -12.78 0.30
N ASN A 60 -8.07 -12.60 1.38
CA ASN A 60 -8.34 -13.67 2.34
C ASN A 60 -9.17 -14.79 1.70
N GLU A 61 -8.98 -16.04 2.11
CA GLU A 61 -9.77 -17.19 1.64
C GLU A 61 -11.27 -17.05 1.88
N GLN A 62 -11.66 -16.34 2.92
CA GLN A 62 -13.07 -16.05 3.22
C GLN A 62 -13.68 -15.03 2.24
N GLU A 63 -12.86 -14.37 1.43
CA GLU A 63 -13.25 -13.29 0.52
C GLU A 63 -13.08 -13.68 -0.95
N ARG A 64 -13.29 -14.97 -1.30
CA ARG A 64 -13.18 -15.51 -2.68
C ARG A 64 -14.03 -14.77 -3.69
N ASP A 65 -15.19 -14.27 -3.27
CA ASP A 65 -16.08 -13.50 -4.13
C ASP A 65 -15.44 -12.16 -4.55
N CYS A 66 -14.64 -11.56 -3.68
CA CYS A 66 -13.85 -10.39 -4.04
C CYS A 66 -12.83 -10.73 -5.14
N ALA A 67 -12.13 -11.87 -5.04
CA ALA A 67 -11.20 -12.32 -6.08
C ALA A 67 -11.89 -12.52 -7.43
N ALA A 68 -13.04 -13.21 -7.44
CA ALA A 68 -13.83 -13.42 -8.64
C ALA A 68 -14.31 -12.10 -9.25
N TRP A 69 -14.76 -11.18 -8.41
CA TRP A 69 -15.21 -9.85 -8.84
C TRP A 69 -14.06 -9.06 -9.48
N VAL A 70 -12.86 -9.05 -8.87
CA VAL A 70 -11.66 -8.37 -9.41
C VAL A 70 -11.29 -8.93 -10.78
N LEU A 71 -11.23 -10.24 -10.93
CA LEU A 71 -10.89 -10.90 -12.21
C LEU A 71 -11.91 -10.57 -13.32
N ALA A 72 -13.19 -10.52 -12.98
CA ALA A 72 -14.23 -10.16 -13.94
C ALA A 72 -14.21 -8.68 -14.31
N ARG A 73 -13.95 -7.81 -13.32
CA ARG A 73 -14.02 -6.34 -13.46
C ARG A 73 -12.83 -5.74 -14.20
N PHE A 74 -11.66 -6.39 -14.13
CA PHE A 74 -10.37 -5.93 -14.68
C PHE A 74 -9.75 -6.99 -15.58
N SER A 75 -10.56 -7.62 -16.43
CA SER A 75 -10.13 -8.71 -17.32
C SER A 75 -9.07 -8.32 -18.35
N GLU A 76 -8.87 -7.01 -18.57
CA GLU A 76 -7.85 -6.45 -19.47
C GLU A 76 -6.45 -6.35 -18.82
N LEU A 77 -6.35 -6.54 -17.52
CA LEU A 77 -5.09 -6.47 -16.79
C LEU A 77 -4.44 -7.85 -16.65
N ASP A 78 -3.12 -7.89 -16.57
CA ASP A 78 -2.35 -9.09 -16.21
C ASP A 78 -2.40 -9.28 -14.68
N LEU A 79 -3.38 -10.06 -14.22
CA LEU A 79 -3.70 -10.24 -12.81
C LEU A 79 -3.25 -11.61 -12.29
N ARG A 80 -2.42 -11.59 -11.26
CA ARG A 80 -2.16 -12.74 -10.38
C ARG A 80 -2.93 -12.56 -9.08
N VAL A 81 -4.11 -13.19 -8.97
CA VAL A 81 -4.91 -13.12 -7.75
C VAL A 81 -4.62 -14.34 -6.86
N ILE A 82 -4.16 -14.08 -5.64
CA ILE A 82 -3.80 -15.06 -4.63
C ILE A 82 -4.92 -15.08 -3.60
N VAL A 83 -5.56 -16.23 -3.41
CA VAL A 83 -6.60 -16.44 -2.39
C VAL A 83 -5.99 -17.26 -1.27
N LYS A 84 -5.60 -16.59 -0.18
CA LYS A 84 -4.87 -17.23 0.93
C LYS A 84 -5.11 -16.46 2.23
N THR A 85 -5.45 -17.19 3.31
CA THR A 85 -5.38 -16.67 4.66
C THR A 85 -3.93 -16.72 5.13
N THR A 86 -3.36 -15.57 5.41
CA THR A 86 -1.98 -15.43 5.88
C THR A 86 -1.93 -15.23 7.39
N ALA A 87 -0.89 -15.72 8.03
CA ALA A 87 -0.68 -15.56 9.46
C ALA A 87 -0.29 -14.12 9.84
N SER A 88 0.17 -13.30 8.85
CA SER A 88 0.68 -11.96 9.14
C SER A 88 0.71 -11.06 7.91
N SER A 89 0.85 -9.74 8.14
CA SER A 89 1.01 -8.77 7.06
C SER A 89 2.35 -8.92 6.32
N LEU A 90 3.38 -9.44 6.96
CA LEU A 90 4.65 -9.76 6.30
C LEU A 90 4.48 -10.95 5.35
N GLU A 91 3.75 -11.98 5.75
CA GLU A 91 3.45 -13.10 4.85
C GLU A 91 2.65 -12.63 3.63
N SER A 92 1.62 -11.81 3.83
CA SER A 92 0.85 -11.22 2.73
C SER A 92 1.75 -10.43 1.78
N PHE A 93 2.65 -9.62 2.31
CA PHE A 93 3.63 -8.87 1.52
C PHE A 93 4.53 -9.81 0.71
N ARG A 94 5.06 -10.86 1.32
CA ARG A 94 5.95 -11.82 0.64
C ARG A 94 5.24 -12.57 -0.49
N GLU A 95 3.98 -12.95 -0.31
CA GLU A 95 3.16 -13.59 -1.37
C GLU A 95 3.03 -12.67 -2.59
N VAL A 96 2.81 -11.38 -2.37
CA VAL A 96 2.67 -10.39 -3.44
C VAL A 96 4.02 -10.03 -4.04
N ALA A 97 5.01 -9.72 -3.20
CA ALA A 97 6.33 -9.27 -3.61
C ALA A 97 7.21 -10.39 -4.20
N GLY A 98 6.89 -11.65 -3.90
CA GLY A 98 7.54 -12.84 -4.46
C GLY A 98 7.19 -13.14 -5.91
N ALA A 99 6.45 -12.26 -6.58
CA ALA A 99 6.21 -12.35 -8.02
C ALA A 99 7.54 -12.42 -8.80
N PRO A 100 7.61 -13.25 -9.86
CA PRO A 100 8.88 -13.58 -10.54
C PRO A 100 9.51 -12.42 -11.32
N GLU A 101 8.78 -11.34 -11.52
CA GLU A 101 9.24 -10.18 -12.28
C GLU A 101 10.47 -9.53 -11.63
N ALA A 102 11.43 -9.18 -12.47
CA ALA A 102 12.58 -8.37 -12.05
C ALA A 102 12.18 -6.90 -11.88
N GLY A 103 12.95 -6.16 -11.07
CA GLY A 103 12.78 -4.73 -10.88
C GLY A 103 11.98 -4.34 -9.63
N ARG A 104 11.71 -3.04 -9.54
CA ARG A 104 10.94 -2.47 -8.42
C ARG A 104 9.47 -2.87 -8.54
N MET A 105 8.79 -2.93 -7.39
CA MET A 105 7.36 -3.17 -7.31
C MET A 105 6.70 -2.08 -6.49
N LEU A 106 5.64 -1.48 -7.01
CA LEU A 106 4.78 -0.62 -6.23
C LEU A 106 3.82 -1.50 -5.44
N VAL A 107 3.83 -1.39 -4.11
CA VAL A 107 2.98 -2.17 -3.21
C VAL A 107 2.07 -1.23 -2.44
N SER A 108 0.79 -1.57 -2.33
CA SER A 108 -0.17 -0.85 -1.50
C SER A 108 -0.96 -1.82 -0.64
N THR A 109 -1.26 -1.44 0.59
CA THR A 109 -2.36 -2.06 1.34
C THR A 109 -3.68 -1.54 0.78
N VAL A 110 -4.74 -2.34 0.81
CA VAL A 110 -6.05 -2.01 0.20
C VAL A 110 -6.78 -0.90 0.96
N ASP A 111 -6.46 -0.73 2.23
CA ASP A 111 -7.02 0.26 3.15
C ASP A 111 -6.38 1.65 3.02
N ALA A 112 -5.22 1.75 2.42
CA ALA A 112 -4.55 3.03 2.17
C ALA A 112 -5.28 3.80 1.05
N TRP A 113 -6.47 4.31 1.38
CA TRP A 113 -7.23 5.11 0.43
C TRP A 113 -6.58 6.48 0.23
N CYS A 114 -6.38 6.86 -1.03
CA CYS A 114 -5.87 8.19 -1.39
C CYS A 114 -6.48 8.69 -2.70
N ARG A 115 -6.41 10.00 -2.91
CA ARG A 115 -6.84 10.60 -4.18
C ARG A 115 -5.94 10.15 -5.34
N PRO A 116 -6.48 9.92 -6.54
CA PRO A 116 -5.69 9.52 -7.71
C PRO A 116 -4.55 10.49 -8.05
N ASP A 117 -4.77 11.80 -7.90
CA ASP A 117 -3.73 12.80 -8.19
C ASP A 117 -2.59 12.74 -7.16
N ASP A 118 -2.89 12.52 -5.88
CA ASP A 118 -1.90 12.39 -4.81
C ASP A 118 -1.07 11.12 -5.02
N PHE A 119 -1.72 10.01 -5.36
CA PHE A 119 -1.05 8.77 -5.72
C PHE A 119 -0.11 8.94 -6.92
N THR A 120 -0.60 9.60 -7.98
CA THR A 120 0.18 9.86 -9.19
C THR A 120 1.41 10.74 -8.89
N ARG A 121 1.26 11.77 -8.06
CA ARG A 121 2.38 12.63 -7.61
C ARG A 121 3.40 11.82 -6.82
N PHE A 122 2.94 11.02 -5.86
CA PHE A 122 3.81 10.13 -5.09
C PHE A 122 4.63 9.22 -6.00
N VAL A 123 3.98 8.47 -6.89
CA VAL A 123 4.67 7.53 -7.78
C VAL A 123 5.66 8.25 -8.68
N SER A 124 5.28 9.42 -9.23
CA SER A 124 6.17 10.23 -10.06
C SER A 124 7.42 10.70 -9.29
N SER A 125 7.29 11.04 -8.01
CA SER A 125 8.42 11.42 -7.14
C SER A 125 9.26 10.21 -6.77
N ALA A 126 8.62 9.12 -6.38
CA ALA A 126 9.29 7.88 -5.99
C ALA A 126 10.14 7.29 -7.13
N LEU A 127 9.65 7.38 -8.37
CA LEU A 127 10.38 6.90 -9.55
C LEU A 127 11.66 7.70 -9.87
N ARG A 128 11.77 8.93 -9.37
CA ARG A 128 13.00 9.75 -9.49
C ARG A 128 14.09 9.34 -8.49
N ARG A 129 13.75 8.62 -7.43
CA ARG A 129 14.73 8.11 -6.45
C ARG A 129 15.58 6.99 -7.07
N PRO A 130 16.78 6.72 -6.52
CA PRO A 130 17.65 5.66 -7.02
C PRO A 130 16.91 4.33 -7.20
N ARG A 131 17.25 3.60 -8.26
CA ARG A 131 16.55 2.34 -8.60
C ARG A 131 16.76 1.22 -7.59
N ASP A 132 17.85 1.26 -6.86
CA ASP A 132 18.21 0.34 -5.78
C ASP A 132 17.61 0.73 -4.42
N ALA A 133 16.84 1.82 -4.37
CA ALA A 133 16.23 2.28 -3.14
C ALA A 133 14.75 1.88 -3.05
N THR A 134 14.32 1.60 -1.82
CA THR A 134 12.90 1.51 -1.43
C THR A 134 12.39 2.89 -1.08
N VAL A 135 11.17 3.23 -1.53
CA VAL A 135 10.54 4.53 -1.24
C VAL A 135 9.22 4.32 -0.51
N LEU A 136 9.09 4.96 0.65
CA LEU A 136 7.90 4.93 1.48
C LEU A 136 7.02 6.14 1.17
N ALA A 137 5.74 5.95 0.93
CA ALA A 137 4.79 7.03 1.06
C ALA A 137 4.68 7.40 2.54
N VAL A 138 4.85 8.67 2.86
CA VAL A 138 4.74 9.20 4.22
C VAL A 138 3.72 10.32 4.27
N THR A 139 2.99 10.44 5.38
CA THR A 139 1.93 11.44 5.54
C THR A 139 2.01 12.11 6.90
N PRO A 140 1.68 13.42 7.00
CA PRO A 140 1.48 14.08 8.28
C PRO A 140 0.12 13.77 8.91
N LEU A 141 -0.81 13.14 8.18
CA LEU A 141 -2.11 12.72 8.70
C LEU A 141 -1.93 11.47 9.56
N ILE A 142 -1.99 11.65 10.87
CA ILE A 142 -1.81 10.56 11.84
C ILE A 142 -3.16 10.26 12.45
N ASP A 143 -3.85 9.24 11.92
CA ASP A 143 -5.16 8.78 12.38
C ASP A 143 -5.13 7.31 12.87
N ASP A 144 -4.01 6.61 12.72
CA ASP A 144 -3.79 5.24 13.21
C ASP A 144 -3.45 5.25 14.71
N GLU A 145 -3.99 4.29 15.46
CA GLU A 145 -3.66 4.06 16.89
C GLU A 145 -2.19 3.65 17.11
N ARG A 146 -1.58 3.05 16.11
CA ARG A 146 -0.19 2.54 16.15
C ARG A 146 0.54 2.90 14.87
N PRO A 147 0.71 4.19 14.58
CA PRO A 147 1.36 4.63 13.36
C PRO A 147 2.83 4.18 13.34
N LEU A 148 3.35 3.85 12.16
CA LEU A 148 4.78 3.65 11.99
C LEU A 148 5.44 5.00 11.71
N GLY A 149 6.03 5.58 12.74
CA GLY A 149 6.71 6.88 12.66
C GLY A 149 7.94 6.82 11.78
N VAL A 150 8.15 7.89 10.99
CA VAL A 150 9.27 8.01 10.06
C VAL A 150 10.08 9.27 10.37
N LYS A 151 11.39 9.14 10.49
CA LYS A 151 12.34 10.25 10.54
C LYS A 151 13.15 10.28 9.25
N MET A 152 13.23 11.48 8.65
CA MET A 152 13.99 11.71 7.42
C MET A 152 14.99 12.83 7.59
N ASP A 153 16.05 12.83 6.78
CA ASP A 153 16.95 13.97 6.61
C ASP A 153 16.39 14.98 5.57
N ALA A 154 17.14 16.04 5.32
CA ALA A 154 16.76 17.11 4.40
C ALA A 154 16.66 16.63 2.93
N GLU A 155 17.34 15.56 2.58
CA GLU A 155 17.34 14.94 1.24
C GLU A 155 16.19 13.93 1.08
N GLY A 156 15.39 13.71 2.14
CA GLY A 156 14.29 12.76 2.17
C GLY A 156 14.72 11.32 2.43
N ARG A 157 15.98 11.07 2.83
CA ARG A 157 16.45 9.75 3.21
C ARG A 157 15.86 9.36 4.57
N VAL A 158 15.29 8.17 4.66
CA VAL A 158 14.81 7.65 5.94
C VAL A 158 16.00 7.30 6.84
N THR A 159 16.03 7.90 8.02
CA THR A 159 17.11 7.72 9.02
C THR A 159 16.67 6.89 10.21
N ALA A 160 15.38 6.81 10.49
CA ALA A 160 14.80 5.93 11.51
C ALA A 160 13.33 5.64 11.22
N LEU A 161 12.89 4.46 11.66
CA LEU A 161 11.49 4.03 11.69
C LEU A 161 11.06 3.77 13.14
N ASP A 162 9.76 3.69 13.38
CA ASP A 162 9.14 3.47 14.69
C ASP A 162 9.53 4.53 15.73
N VAL A 163 9.65 5.79 15.27
CA VAL A 163 9.99 6.92 16.16
C VAL A 163 8.78 7.35 17.00
N ALA A 164 9.01 7.68 18.25
CA ALA A 164 7.98 8.20 19.15
C ALA A 164 7.57 9.64 18.74
N SER A 165 6.27 9.96 18.85
CA SER A 165 5.70 11.27 18.50
C SER A 165 6.15 11.78 17.12
N PRO A 166 5.92 11.02 16.05
CA PRO A 166 6.41 11.34 14.71
C PRO A 166 5.65 12.52 14.12
N ALA A 167 6.35 13.33 13.30
CA ALA A 167 5.72 14.32 12.44
C ALA A 167 5.16 13.69 11.14
N LEU A 168 5.71 12.53 10.74
CA LEU A 168 5.34 11.78 9.56
C LEU A 168 5.22 10.30 9.91
N VAL A 169 4.26 9.64 9.28
CA VAL A 169 4.03 8.19 9.41
C VAL A 169 3.96 7.54 8.03
N THR A 170 4.17 6.23 7.95
CA THR A 170 3.98 5.50 6.69
C THR A 170 2.51 5.49 6.29
N ALA A 171 2.25 5.59 5.00
CA ALA A 171 0.92 5.71 4.41
C ALA A 171 0.45 4.45 3.67
N GLY A 172 1.00 3.28 3.98
CA GLY A 172 0.56 2.01 3.39
C GLY A 172 0.92 1.80 1.91
N VAL A 173 1.67 2.72 1.29
CA VAL A 173 2.11 2.62 -0.11
C VAL A 173 3.63 2.65 -0.18
N TYR A 174 4.23 1.73 -0.94
CA TYR A 174 5.67 1.52 -0.99
C TYR A 174 6.13 1.21 -2.41
N LEU A 175 7.17 1.90 -2.91
CA LEU A 175 7.91 1.46 -4.09
C LEU A 175 9.12 0.66 -3.60
N VAL A 176 9.03 -0.67 -3.67
CA VAL A 176 9.99 -1.59 -3.07
C VAL A 176 11.08 -1.94 -4.09
N SER A 177 12.36 -1.84 -3.69
CA SER A 177 13.48 -2.23 -4.53
C SER A 177 13.47 -3.74 -4.84
N GLU A 178 14.11 -4.15 -5.93
CA GLU A 178 14.23 -5.57 -6.25
C GLU A 178 15.00 -6.33 -5.16
N ARG A 179 16.04 -5.71 -4.57
CA ARG A 179 16.79 -6.28 -3.46
C ARG A 179 15.89 -6.51 -2.24
N ALA A 180 15.14 -5.50 -1.81
CA ALA A 180 14.26 -5.60 -0.64
C ALA A 180 13.16 -6.66 -0.82
N ARG A 181 12.63 -6.83 -2.04
CA ARG A 181 11.65 -7.87 -2.36
C ARG A 181 12.20 -9.29 -2.20
N ARG A 182 13.49 -9.48 -2.48
CA ARG A 182 14.15 -10.80 -2.52
C ARG A 182 14.87 -11.15 -1.23
N LEU A 183 15.10 -10.18 -0.34
CA LEU A 183 15.72 -10.44 0.95
C LEU A 183 14.81 -11.30 1.82
N GLU A 184 15.37 -12.37 2.34
CA GLU A 184 14.69 -13.28 3.26
C GLU A 184 14.72 -12.70 4.67
N PRO A 185 13.56 -12.31 5.26
CA PRO A 185 13.53 -11.76 6.60
C PRO A 185 13.84 -12.84 7.65
N PRO A 186 14.36 -12.44 8.81
CA PRO A 186 14.48 -13.33 9.97
C PRO A 186 13.12 -13.95 10.34
N PRO A 187 13.08 -15.23 10.74
CA PRO A 187 11.83 -15.97 10.92
C PRO A 187 10.97 -15.47 12.09
N HIS A 188 11.51 -14.65 12.98
CA HIS A 188 10.77 -14.06 14.11
C HIS A 188 9.98 -12.81 13.72
N LEU A 189 10.21 -12.23 12.54
CA LEU A 189 9.46 -11.07 12.07
C LEU A 189 8.08 -11.53 11.55
N GLY A 190 7.03 -10.89 12.08
CA GLY A 190 5.66 -11.21 11.70
C GLY A 190 4.94 -10.07 11.00
N ARG A 191 5.39 -8.83 11.15
CA ARG A 191 4.69 -7.66 10.62
C ARG A 191 5.49 -6.96 9.54
N LEU A 192 4.79 -6.43 8.54
CA LEU A 192 5.43 -5.65 7.48
C LEU A 192 6.22 -4.46 8.05
N ARG A 193 5.70 -3.78 9.08
CA ARG A 193 6.43 -2.68 9.75
C ARG A 193 7.77 -3.11 10.35
N GLU A 194 7.83 -4.29 10.94
CA GLU A 194 9.06 -4.86 11.50
C GLU A 194 10.06 -5.19 10.38
N HIS A 195 9.56 -5.69 9.27
CA HIS A 195 10.37 -5.95 8.08
C HIS A 195 10.96 -4.68 7.48
N LEU A 196 10.19 -3.58 7.40
CA LEU A 196 10.69 -2.29 6.94
C LEU A 196 11.82 -1.77 7.84
N GLY A 197 11.65 -1.89 9.16
CA GLY A 197 12.72 -1.56 10.13
C GLY A 197 13.97 -2.40 9.92
N TRP A 198 13.80 -3.71 9.81
CA TRP A 198 14.92 -4.62 9.55
C TRP A 198 15.62 -4.35 8.21
N LEU A 199 14.89 -4.02 7.14
CA LEU A 199 15.48 -3.62 5.87
C LEU A 199 16.36 -2.38 6.01
N LEU A 200 15.88 -1.37 6.73
CA LEU A 200 16.63 -0.14 7.01
C LEU A 200 17.92 -0.47 7.79
N ASP A 201 17.83 -1.26 8.85
CA ASP A 201 18.95 -1.71 9.67
C ASP A 201 19.96 -2.58 8.89
N SER A 202 19.46 -3.31 7.89
CA SER A 202 20.26 -4.12 6.96
C SER A 202 20.90 -3.32 5.82
N GLY A 203 20.79 -1.98 5.87
CA GLY A 203 21.41 -1.08 4.90
C GLY A 203 20.67 -0.96 3.57
N GLU A 204 19.35 -1.24 3.54
CA GLU A 204 18.52 -0.90 2.38
C GLU A 204 18.43 0.64 2.27
N PRO A 205 18.81 1.23 1.14
CA PRO A 205 18.60 2.65 0.93
C PRO A 205 17.08 2.95 0.92
N MET A 206 16.63 3.79 1.85
CA MET A 206 15.22 4.15 1.94
C MET A 206 15.02 5.65 1.82
N PHE A 207 13.96 6.05 1.12
CA PHE A 207 13.50 7.44 1.03
C PHE A 207 12.02 7.54 1.39
N GLY A 208 11.61 8.68 1.91
CA GLY A 208 10.21 9.04 2.10
C GLY A 208 9.80 10.09 1.08
N GLU A 209 8.61 9.91 0.50
CA GLU A 209 7.94 10.91 -0.33
C GLU A 209 6.59 11.23 0.29
N VAL A 210 6.32 12.52 0.48
CA VAL A 210 5.10 12.95 1.16
C VAL A 210 3.88 12.76 0.23
N ILE A 211 2.85 12.12 0.78
CA ILE A 211 1.52 12.07 0.23
C ILE A 211 0.57 12.78 1.20
N GLU A 212 -0.07 13.85 0.74
CA GLU A 212 -0.81 14.74 1.63
C GLU A 212 -2.13 14.13 2.13
N THR A 213 -2.79 13.34 1.27
CA THR A 213 -4.13 12.81 1.55
C THR A 213 -4.12 11.29 1.42
N VAL A 214 -3.92 10.62 2.55
CA VAL A 214 -4.12 9.17 2.69
C VAL A 214 -4.92 8.93 3.97
N VAL A 215 -5.92 8.07 3.88
CA VAL A 215 -6.71 7.59 5.02
C VAL A 215 -6.55 6.09 5.10
N ASP A 216 -6.14 5.59 6.26
CA ASP A 216 -6.13 4.16 6.58
C ASP A 216 -7.56 3.74 6.99
N VAL A 217 -8.30 3.14 6.05
CA VAL A 217 -9.73 2.84 6.22
C VAL A 217 -9.89 1.53 7.01
N ASP A 218 -9.92 1.67 8.33
CA ASP A 218 -10.10 0.56 9.28
C ASP A 218 -11.43 0.61 10.05
N ARG A 219 -12.06 1.79 10.13
CA ARG A 219 -13.25 2.07 10.92
C ARG A 219 -14.31 2.81 10.09
N ALA A 220 -15.53 2.93 10.63
CA ALA A 220 -16.61 3.65 9.98
C ALA A 220 -16.31 5.16 9.84
N GLU A 221 -15.66 5.77 10.83
CA GLU A 221 -15.23 7.16 10.80
C GLU A 221 -14.20 7.43 9.70
N ASP A 222 -13.31 6.47 9.43
CA ASP A 222 -12.31 6.58 8.35
C ASP A 222 -12.98 6.59 6.98
N VAL A 223 -14.03 5.77 6.79
CA VAL A 223 -14.85 5.80 5.58
C VAL A 223 -15.45 7.19 5.39
N ALA A 224 -16.07 7.76 6.43
CA ALA A 224 -16.67 9.10 6.36
C ALA A 224 -15.62 10.18 6.06
N LEU A 225 -14.43 10.08 6.66
CA LEU A 225 -13.30 10.97 6.39
C LEU A 225 -12.88 10.87 4.91
N ALA A 226 -12.64 9.65 4.43
CA ALA A 226 -12.25 9.40 3.03
C ALA A 226 -13.31 9.94 2.04
N GLU A 227 -14.61 9.77 2.34
CA GLU A 227 -15.70 10.31 1.52
C GLU A 227 -15.71 11.85 1.51
N SER A 228 -15.47 12.48 2.66
CA SER A 228 -15.36 13.93 2.76
C SER A 228 -14.21 14.48 1.90
N LEU A 229 -13.07 13.77 1.95
CA LEU A 229 -11.89 14.10 1.16
C LEU A 229 -12.09 13.82 -0.33
N ALA A 230 -12.83 12.77 -0.69
CA ALA A 230 -13.19 12.49 -2.08
C ALA A 230 -14.07 13.60 -2.69
N ALA A 231 -14.99 14.16 -1.90
CA ALA A 231 -15.88 15.26 -2.32
C ALA A 231 -15.17 16.61 -2.39
N ALA A 232 -14.11 16.83 -1.60
CA ALA A 232 -13.37 18.08 -1.61
C ALA A 232 -12.53 18.21 -2.89
N ARG A 233 -12.66 19.34 -3.60
CA ARG A 233 -11.81 19.64 -4.76
C ARG A 233 -10.35 19.78 -4.31
N PRO A 234 -9.36 19.27 -5.07
CA PRO A 234 -7.97 19.54 -4.77
C PRO A 234 -7.74 21.06 -4.70
N SER A 235 -7.04 21.51 -3.66
CA SER A 235 -6.55 22.89 -3.59
C SER A 235 -5.66 23.15 -4.80
N ARG A 236 -5.96 24.21 -5.55
CA ARG A 236 -5.18 24.62 -6.74
C ARG A 236 -3.82 25.14 -6.32
#